data_39d41a78dc3922f6d60861ce0f03a237
#
_entry.id   39d41a78dc3922f6d60861ce0f03a237
#
_cell.length_a   1.000
_cell.length_b   1.000
_cell.length_c   1.000
_cell.angle_alpha   90.00
_cell.angle_beta   90.00
_cell.angle_gamma   90.00
#
_symmetry.space_group_name_H-M   'P 1'
#
loop_
_entity.id
_entity.type
_entity.pdbx_description
1 polymer ?
#
loop_
_entity_poly.entity_id
_entity_poly.type
_entity_poly.pdbx_seq_one_letter_code
_entity_poly.pdbx_strand_id
1 'polypeptide(L)'
;MNEIKEYTEKLFEDIKHMDQNSNEYWLARELMKVLEYKEWRKFNKVIQKAMEACNGSNYSILDHFVLKDKMVNIGSNTTRKLQDYKLSRYACYLTVQNCNPRIKIIALAQTYFAIQTRKQELSEKEYTELTEDEKRFYQRDLTRKGNYSLNIAARNVGVKNFDKF
;
A
#
# COMPACT_ATOMS: atom_id res chain seq x y z
N MET A 1 4.57 -8.93 18.40
CA MET A 1 4.53 -7.70 17.57
C MET A 1 5.13 -7.88 16.16
N ASN A 2 6.19 -8.66 16.00
CA ASN A 2 6.75 -8.98 14.67
C ASN A 2 5.79 -9.82 13.81
N GLU A 3 5.10 -10.80 14.38
CA GLU A 3 4.17 -11.68 13.63
C GLU A 3 2.99 -10.93 13.00
N ILE A 4 2.43 -9.92 13.69
CA ILE A 4 1.33 -9.11 13.16
C ILE A 4 1.79 -8.27 11.96
N LYS A 5 2.98 -7.68 12.06
CA LYS A 5 3.58 -6.90 10.99
C LYS A 5 3.82 -7.78 9.77
N GLU A 6 4.48 -8.90 9.95
CA GLU A 6 4.84 -9.85 8.90
C GLU A 6 3.59 -10.44 8.21
N TYR A 7 2.55 -10.77 8.98
CA TYR A 7 1.29 -11.27 8.46
C TYR A 7 0.54 -10.21 7.62
N THR A 8 0.44 -8.98 8.12
CA THR A 8 -0.29 -7.90 7.42
C THR A 8 0.46 -7.44 6.16
N GLU A 9 1.77 -7.27 6.23
CA GLU A 9 2.60 -6.91 5.07
C GLU A 9 2.53 -8.00 3.99
N LYS A 10 2.68 -9.26 4.36
CA LYS A 10 2.60 -10.38 3.43
C LYS A 10 1.26 -10.44 2.70
N LEU A 11 0.15 -10.29 3.41
CA LEU A 11 -1.19 -10.33 2.79
C LEU A 11 -1.39 -9.21 1.75
N PHE A 12 -0.86 -8.02 1.99
CA PHE A 12 -0.95 -6.90 1.05
C PHE A 12 -0.01 -7.08 -0.15
N GLU A 13 1.22 -7.51 0.09
CA GLU A 13 2.19 -7.71 -0.99
C GLU A 13 1.81 -8.89 -1.90
N ASP A 14 1.19 -9.94 -1.37
CA ASP A 14 0.76 -11.12 -2.14
C ASP A 14 -0.31 -10.81 -3.20
N ILE A 15 -1.12 -9.75 -3.02
CA ILE A 15 -2.16 -9.32 -3.96
C ILE A 15 -1.80 -8.03 -4.73
N LYS A 16 -0.54 -7.63 -4.67
CA LYS A 16 -0.04 -6.47 -5.38
C LYS A 16 0.14 -6.76 -6.87
N HIS A 17 -0.29 -5.83 -7.69
CA HIS A 17 -0.06 -5.82 -9.14
C HIS A 17 0.85 -4.66 -9.53
N MET A 18 1.50 -4.80 -10.69
CA MET A 18 2.26 -3.74 -11.33
C MET A 18 1.65 -3.42 -12.69
N ASP A 19 1.57 -2.15 -13.05
CA ASP A 19 1.17 -1.73 -14.37
C ASP A 19 2.36 -1.66 -15.35
N GLN A 20 2.10 -1.28 -16.59
CA GLN A 20 3.14 -1.17 -17.64
C GLN A 20 4.20 -0.09 -17.32
N ASN A 21 3.87 0.87 -16.45
CA ASN A 21 4.76 1.95 -16.03
C ASN A 21 5.45 1.64 -14.68
N SER A 22 5.38 0.38 -14.22
CA SER A 22 5.91 -0.07 -12.93
C SER A 22 5.25 0.59 -11.70
N ASN A 23 4.04 1.14 -11.86
CA ASN A 23 3.26 1.61 -10.71
C ASN A 23 2.53 0.44 -10.06
N GLU A 24 2.63 0.37 -8.74
CA GLU A 24 1.92 -0.66 -7.97
C GLU A 24 0.44 -0.30 -7.78
N TYR A 25 -0.41 -1.31 -7.85
CA TYR A 25 -1.84 -1.17 -7.59
C TYR A 25 -2.44 -2.46 -7.02
N TRP A 26 -3.62 -2.33 -6.43
CA TRP A 26 -4.42 -3.42 -5.88
C TRP A 26 -5.80 -3.44 -6.52
N LEU A 27 -6.37 -4.64 -6.68
CA LEU A 27 -7.76 -4.78 -7.09
C LEU A 27 -8.67 -4.84 -5.87
N ALA A 28 -9.72 -4.02 -5.85
CA ALA A 28 -10.61 -3.91 -4.70
C ALA A 28 -11.29 -5.23 -4.35
N ARG A 29 -11.59 -6.08 -5.34
CA ARG A 29 -12.18 -7.41 -5.09
C ARG A 29 -11.19 -8.40 -4.49
N GLU A 30 -9.90 -8.28 -4.75
CA GLU A 30 -8.87 -9.08 -4.10
C GLU A 30 -8.67 -8.61 -2.67
N LEU A 31 -8.57 -7.30 -2.46
CA LEU A 31 -8.51 -6.69 -1.14
C LEU A 31 -9.72 -7.05 -0.28
N MET A 32 -10.93 -7.07 -0.86
CA MET A 32 -12.15 -7.51 -0.19
C MET A 32 -12.02 -8.90 0.43
N LYS A 33 -11.42 -9.85 -0.31
CA LYS A 33 -11.22 -11.23 0.15
C LYS A 33 -10.22 -11.31 1.29
N VAL A 34 -9.10 -10.59 1.18
CA VAL A 34 -8.06 -10.51 2.22
C VAL A 34 -8.62 -9.91 3.52
N LEU A 35 -9.50 -8.91 3.40
CA LEU A 35 -10.17 -8.28 4.54
C LEU A 35 -11.41 -9.06 5.02
N GLU A 36 -11.62 -10.29 4.53
CA GLU A 36 -12.69 -11.20 4.94
C GLU A 36 -14.13 -10.68 4.71
N TYR A 37 -14.30 -9.72 3.80
CA TYR A 37 -15.62 -9.29 3.38
C TYR A 37 -16.26 -10.31 2.41
N LYS A 38 -17.47 -10.75 2.72
CA LYS A 38 -18.20 -11.75 1.92
C LYS A 38 -19.06 -11.13 0.81
N GLU A 39 -19.50 -9.88 0.99
CA GLU A 39 -20.44 -9.20 0.10
C GLU A 39 -19.81 -7.93 -0.51
N TRP A 40 -19.76 -7.89 -1.85
CA TRP A 40 -19.28 -6.71 -2.59
C TRP A 40 -20.04 -5.44 -2.23
N ARG A 41 -21.36 -5.52 -2.10
CA ARG A 41 -22.19 -4.35 -1.76
C ARG A 41 -21.78 -3.70 -0.44
N LYS A 42 -21.42 -4.51 0.56
CA LYS A 42 -20.94 -4.00 1.86
C LYS A 42 -19.53 -3.41 1.73
N PHE A 43 -18.66 -4.08 1.01
CA PHE A 43 -17.31 -3.61 0.79
C PHE A 43 -17.26 -2.35 -0.08
N ASN A 44 -18.08 -2.28 -1.13
CA ASN A 44 -18.17 -1.08 -1.96
C ASN A 44 -18.62 0.17 -1.16
N LYS A 45 -19.48 0.03 -0.16
CA LYS A 45 -19.82 1.14 0.75
C LYS A 45 -18.60 1.64 1.54
N VAL A 46 -17.70 0.74 1.91
CA VAL A 46 -16.43 1.11 2.58
C VAL A 46 -15.53 1.87 1.61
N ILE A 47 -15.43 1.42 0.36
CA ILE A 47 -14.68 2.13 -0.68
C ILE A 47 -15.25 3.54 -0.90
N GLN A 48 -16.58 3.70 -0.95
CA GLN A 48 -17.19 5.03 -1.09
C GLN A 48 -16.81 5.95 0.09
N LYS A 49 -16.82 5.47 1.33
CA LYS A 49 -16.35 6.23 2.49
C LYS A 49 -14.87 6.62 2.39
N ALA A 50 -14.03 5.70 1.87
CA ALA A 50 -12.62 6.00 1.64
C ALA A 50 -12.44 7.07 0.55
N MET A 51 -13.25 7.06 -0.51
CA MET A 51 -13.29 8.11 -1.53
C MET A 51 -13.74 9.46 -0.94
N GLU A 52 -14.75 9.47 -0.07
CA GLU A 52 -15.19 10.68 0.64
C GLU A 52 -14.06 11.25 1.51
N ALA A 53 -13.35 10.41 2.25
CA ALA A 53 -12.19 10.82 3.05
C ALA A 53 -11.04 11.38 2.16
N CYS A 54 -10.77 10.76 1.02
CA CYS A 54 -9.79 11.21 0.05
C CYS A 54 -10.15 12.62 -0.47
N ASN A 55 -11.38 12.81 -0.91
CA ASN A 55 -11.89 14.09 -1.40
C ASN A 55 -11.88 15.18 -0.30
N GLY A 56 -12.31 14.83 0.90
CA GLY A 56 -12.32 15.75 2.07
C GLY A 56 -10.93 16.21 2.48
N SER A 57 -9.88 15.44 2.12
CA SER A 57 -8.48 15.78 2.33
C SER A 57 -7.83 16.51 1.13
N ASN A 58 -8.62 16.94 0.15
CA ASN A 58 -8.18 17.59 -1.09
C ASN A 58 -7.25 16.74 -1.98
N TYR A 59 -7.32 15.40 -1.86
CA TYR A 59 -6.64 14.49 -2.79
C TYR A 59 -7.57 14.09 -3.93
N SER A 60 -6.99 13.89 -5.13
CA SER A 60 -7.74 13.46 -6.30
C SER A 60 -8.22 12.01 -6.17
N ILE A 61 -9.53 11.80 -6.18
CA ILE A 61 -10.11 10.44 -6.19
C ILE A 61 -9.63 9.65 -7.42
N LEU A 62 -9.53 10.30 -8.59
CA LEU A 62 -9.19 9.66 -9.86
C LEU A 62 -7.76 9.09 -9.88
N ASP A 63 -6.85 9.66 -9.07
CA ASP A 63 -5.47 9.19 -8.99
C ASP A 63 -5.33 7.96 -8.08
N HIS A 64 -6.31 7.74 -7.21
CA HIS A 64 -6.24 6.72 -6.18
C HIS A 64 -7.28 5.61 -6.31
N PHE A 65 -8.45 5.89 -6.89
CA PHE A 65 -9.57 4.95 -7.06
C PHE A 65 -10.02 4.93 -8.51
N VAL A 66 -9.36 4.12 -9.33
CA VAL A 66 -9.67 4.04 -10.76
C VAL A 66 -10.68 2.92 -11.00
N LEU A 67 -11.85 3.28 -11.55
CA LEU A 67 -12.88 2.29 -11.91
C LEU A 67 -12.33 1.32 -12.94
N LYS A 68 -12.43 0.02 -12.67
CA LYS A 68 -12.05 -1.07 -13.57
C LYS A 68 -13.17 -2.09 -13.63
N ASP A 69 -13.88 -2.08 -14.73
CA ASP A 69 -14.91 -3.08 -14.95
C ASP A 69 -14.31 -4.35 -15.58
N LYS A 70 -14.76 -5.50 -15.10
CA LYS A 70 -14.40 -6.81 -15.63
C LYS A 70 -15.63 -7.48 -16.22
N MET A 71 -15.52 -7.94 -17.47
CA MET A 71 -16.56 -8.78 -18.06
C MET A 71 -16.36 -10.23 -17.58
N VAL A 72 -17.36 -10.83 -16.99
CA VAL A 72 -17.38 -12.24 -16.55
C VAL A 72 -18.45 -13.02 -17.29
N ASN A 73 -18.09 -14.21 -17.75
CA ASN A 73 -19.02 -15.12 -18.38
C ASN A 73 -19.84 -15.82 -17.29
N ILE A 74 -21.18 -15.72 -17.38
CA ILE A 74 -22.11 -16.32 -16.41
C ILE A 74 -22.87 -17.54 -16.97
N GLY A 75 -22.38 -18.12 -18.05
CA GLY A 75 -22.98 -19.27 -18.75
C GLY A 75 -23.81 -18.87 -19.96
N SER A 76 -24.10 -19.83 -20.85
CA SER A 76 -24.95 -19.66 -22.03
C SER A 76 -24.64 -18.44 -22.90
N ASN A 77 -23.34 -18.15 -23.16
CA ASN A 77 -22.87 -16.97 -23.92
C ASN A 77 -23.29 -15.60 -23.35
N THR A 78 -23.74 -15.55 -22.08
CA THR A 78 -24.10 -14.29 -21.43
C THR A 78 -22.92 -13.76 -20.61
N THR A 79 -22.53 -12.49 -20.84
CA THR A 79 -21.51 -11.80 -20.08
C THR A 79 -22.13 -10.78 -19.12
N ARG A 80 -21.58 -10.69 -17.91
CA ARG A 80 -21.97 -9.68 -16.93
C ARG A 80 -20.80 -8.76 -16.63
N LYS A 81 -21.09 -7.46 -16.61
CA LYS A 81 -20.17 -6.43 -16.17
C LYS A 81 -20.01 -6.51 -14.64
N LEU A 82 -18.79 -6.73 -14.18
CA LEU A 82 -18.45 -6.80 -12.77
C LEU A 82 -17.63 -5.57 -12.41
N GLN A 83 -18.20 -4.70 -11.59
CA GLN A 83 -17.51 -3.49 -11.11
C GLN A 83 -16.33 -3.88 -10.20
N ASP A 84 -15.19 -3.26 -10.44
CA ASP A 84 -13.99 -3.33 -9.62
C ASP A 84 -13.27 -1.98 -9.63
N TYR A 85 -12.27 -1.80 -8.77
CA TYR A 85 -11.42 -0.63 -8.73
C TYR A 85 -9.96 -1.04 -8.70
N LYS A 86 -9.13 -0.29 -9.43
CA LYS A 86 -7.69 -0.23 -9.15
C LYS A 86 -7.49 0.78 -8.02
N LEU A 87 -6.84 0.35 -6.97
CA LEU A 87 -6.54 1.14 -5.78
C LEU A 87 -5.05 1.41 -5.72
N SER A 88 -4.65 2.65 -5.44
CA SER A 88 -3.29 2.96 -5.04
C SER A 88 -3.02 2.44 -3.62
N ARG A 89 -1.76 2.41 -3.18
CA ARG A 89 -1.40 2.08 -1.79
C ARG A 89 -2.13 2.99 -0.78
N TYR A 90 -2.21 4.27 -1.05
CA TYR A 90 -2.95 5.24 -0.24
C TYR A 90 -4.45 4.90 -0.16
N ALA A 91 -5.08 4.56 -1.28
CA ALA A 91 -6.49 4.13 -1.32
C ALA A 91 -6.73 2.85 -0.51
N CYS A 92 -5.79 1.89 -0.54
CA CYS A 92 -5.86 0.70 0.30
C CYS A 92 -5.86 1.06 1.79
N TYR A 93 -4.98 1.96 2.22
CA TYR A 93 -4.91 2.40 3.61
C TYR A 93 -6.18 3.10 4.06
N LEU A 94 -6.71 4.05 3.27
CA LEU A 94 -7.99 4.70 3.56
C LEU A 94 -9.15 3.70 3.62
N THR A 95 -9.16 2.70 2.72
CA THR A 95 -10.18 1.64 2.72
C THR A 95 -10.12 0.84 4.01
N VAL A 96 -8.94 0.39 4.44
CA VAL A 96 -8.78 -0.37 5.69
C VAL A 96 -9.19 0.45 6.92
N GLN A 97 -8.86 1.74 6.96
CA GLN A 97 -9.26 2.63 8.07
C GLN A 97 -10.78 2.78 8.19
N ASN A 98 -11.51 2.69 7.07
CA ASN A 98 -12.97 2.75 7.03
C ASN A 98 -13.67 1.39 7.18
N CYS A 99 -12.91 0.30 7.31
CA CYS A 99 -13.44 -1.05 7.51
C CYS A 99 -13.95 -1.29 8.93
N ASN A 100 -14.75 -2.36 9.08
CA ASN A 100 -15.31 -2.73 10.37
C ASN A 100 -14.25 -3.39 11.30
N PRO A 101 -13.85 -2.78 12.41
CA PRO A 101 -12.82 -3.30 13.32
C PRO A 101 -13.25 -4.56 14.09
N ARG A 102 -14.51 -4.98 14.01
CA ARG A 102 -14.98 -6.25 14.59
C ARG A 102 -14.36 -7.47 13.86
N ILE A 103 -13.90 -7.29 12.64
CA ILE A 103 -13.15 -8.31 11.89
C ILE A 103 -11.70 -8.25 12.36
N LYS A 104 -11.19 -9.36 12.89
CA LYS A 104 -9.88 -9.43 13.55
C LYS A 104 -8.72 -8.92 12.68
N ILE A 105 -8.68 -9.33 11.41
CA ILE A 105 -7.62 -8.89 10.47
C ILE A 105 -7.64 -7.37 10.27
N ILE A 106 -8.81 -6.75 10.25
CA ILE A 106 -8.97 -5.30 10.10
C ILE A 106 -8.49 -4.57 11.36
N ALA A 107 -8.88 -5.04 12.55
CA ALA A 107 -8.40 -4.46 13.81
C ALA A 107 -6.85 -4.51 13.90
N LEU A 108 -6.24 -5.62 13.49
CA LEU A 108 -4.78 -5.78 13.44
C LEU A 108 -4.13 -4.80 12.45
N ALA A 109 -4.70 -4.65 11.25
CA ALA A 109 -4.20 -3.73 10.23
C ALA A 109 -4.32 -2.26 10.69
N GLN A 110 -5.43 -1.86 11.30
CA GLN A 110 -5.62 -0.51 11.85
C GLN A 110 -4.61 -0.22 12.98
N THR A 111 -4.39 -1.17 13.88
CA THR A 111 -3.37 -1.06 14.94
C THR A 111 -1.97 -0.94 14.35
N TYR A 112 -1.65 -1.73 13.32
CA TYR A 112 -0.37 -1.63 12.62
C TYR A 112 -0.15 -0.22 12.05
N PHE A 113 -1.14 0.35 11.35
CA PHE A 113 -1.02 1.70 10.80
C PHE A 113 -0.83 2.77 11.88
N ALA A 114 -1.56 2.70 12.99
CA ALA A 114 -1.39 3.62 14.11
C ALA A 114 0.04 3.57 14.68
N ILE A 115 0.60 2.37 14.85
CA ILE A 115 1.98 2.18 15.33
C ILE A 115 3.00 2.72 14.32
N GLN A 116 2.82 2.47 13.01
CA GLN A 116 3.76 2.96 11.99
C GLN A 116 3.72 4.49 11.88
N THR A 117 2.52 5.10 11.93
CA THR A 117 2.37 6.56 11.95
C THR A 117 3.12 7.15 13.15
N ARG A 118 2.94 6.58 14.36
CA ARG A 118 3.66 7.07 15.54
C ARG A 118 5.18 6.95 15.44
N LYS A 119 5.66 5.86 14.86
CA LYS A 119 7.11 5.69 14.61
C LYS A 119 7.63 6.73 13.63
N GLN A 120 6.87 7.04 12.58
CA GLN A 120 7.23 8.06 11.60
C GLN A 120 7.30 9.45 12.25
N GLU A 121 6.29 9.82 13.05
CA GLU A 121 6.25 11.08 13.80
C GLU A 121 7.48 11.25 14.71
N LEU A 122 7.87 10.18 15.42
CA LEU A 122 9.04 10.21 16.30
C LEU A 122 10.33 10.38 15.51
N SER A 123 10.48 9.65 14.39
CA SER A 123 11.65 9.76 13.51
C SER A 123 11.77 11.15 12.90
N GLU A 124 10.67 11.75 12.46
CA GLU A 124 10.65 13.11 11.93
C GLU A 124 11.00 14.16 13.00
N LYS A 125 10.50 13.97 14.22
CA LYS A 125 10.83 14.83 15.35
C LYS A 125 12.31 14.76 15.69
N GLU A 126 12.87 13.56 15.83
CA GLU A 126 14.29 13.34 16.07
C GLU A 126 15.14 13.99 14.97
N TYR A 127 14.76 13.82 13.69
CA TYR A 127 15.45 14.45 12.58
C TYR A 127 15.38 15.99 12.62
N THR A 128 14.24 16.55 13.02
CA THR A 128 14.05 18.01 13.10
C THR A 128 14.90 18.64 14.21
N GLU A 129 15.12 17.92 15.31
CA GLU A 129 15.93 18.35 16.45
C GLU A 129 17.45 18.29 16.19
N LEU A 130 17.90 17.63 15.11
CA LEU A 130 19.30 17.57 14.72
C LEU A 130 19.81 18.92 14.23
N THR A 131 21.08 19.20 14.51
CA THR A 131 21.81 20.32 13.91
C THR A 131 22.04 20.12 12.41
N GLU A 132 22.34 21.17 11.66
CA GLU A 132 22.59 21.07 10.21
C GLU A 132 23.75 20.11 9.87
N ASP A 133 24.78 20.04 10.70
CA ASP A 133 25.88 19.11 10.49
C ASP A 133 25.47 17.67 10.77
N GLU A 134 24.69 17.42 11.82
CA GLU A 134 24.15 16.11 12.13
C GLU A 134 23.17 15.64 11.04
N LYS A 135 22.33 16.52 10.48
CA LYS A 135 21.47 16.22 9.33
C LYS A 135 22.27 15.79 8.10
N ARG A 136 23.40 16.45 7.83
CA ARG A 136 24.30 16.07 6.73
C ARG A 136 24.91 14.68 6.96
N PHE A 137 25.33 14.35 8.18
CA PHE A 137 25.82 13.01 8.53
C PHE A 137 24.73 11.97 8.40
N TYR A 138 23.52 12.24 8.87
CA TYR A 138 22.37 11.36 8.76
C TYR A 138 22.03 11.06 7.29
N GLN A 139 21.99 12.07 6.42
CA GLN A 139 21.78 11.90 4.99
C GLN A 139 22.88 11.07 4.31
N ARG A 140 24.14 11.29 4.68
CA ARG A 140 25.25 10.47 4.17
C ARG A 140 25.13 9.01 4.58
N ASP A 141 24.73 8.74 5.83
CA ASP A 141 24.55 7.36 6.32
C ASP A 141 23.40 6.65 5.61
N LEU A 142 22.27 7.34 5.38
CA LEU A 142 21.14 6.83 4.58
C LEU A 142 21.56 6.51 3.15
N THR A 143 22.29 7.42 2.50
CA THR A 143 22.80 7.23 1.14
C THR A 143 23.77 6.06 1.07
N ARG A 144 24.67 5.93 2.03
CA ARG A 144 25.62 4.81 2.10
C ARG A 144 24.91 3.47 2.31
N LYS A 145 23.89 3.39 3.18
CA LYS A 145 23.07 2.19 3.39
C LYS A 145 22.26 1.84 2.13
N GLY A 146 21.69 2.83 1.46
CA GLY A 146 20.98 2.64 0.20
C GLY A 146 21.91 2.12 -0.90
N ASN A 147 23.09 2.70 -1.09
CA ASN A 147 24.09 2.27 -2.05
C ASN A 147 24.61 0.85 -1.73
N TYR A 148 24.80 0.52 -0.45
CA TYR A 148 25.20 -0.83 -0.06
C TYR A 148 24.16 -1.87 -0.43
N SER A 149 22.87 -1.58 -0.20
CA SER A 149 21.75 -2.46 -0.59
C SER A 149 21.67 -2.63 -2.10
N LEU A 150 21.84 -1.54 -2.87
CA LEU A 150 21.88 -1.57 -4.34
C LEU A 150 23.07 -2.40 -4.85
N ASN A 151 24.24 -2.26 -4.24
CA ASN A 151 25.42 -3.04 -4.59
C ASN A 151 25.22 -4.54 -4.38
N ILE A 152 24.57 -4.94 -3.26
CA ILE A 152 24.23 -6.35 -3.01
C ILE A 152 23.24 -6.85 -4.07
N ALA A 153 22.17 -6.10 -4.33
CA ALA A 153 21.16 -6.47 -5.32
C ALA A 153 21.80 -6.64 -6.71
N ALA A 154 22.65 -5.71 -7.11
CA ALA A 154 23.32 -5.76 -8.41
C ALA A 154 24.34 -6.90 -8.53
N ARG A 155 25.06 -7.24 -7.47
CA ARG A 155 25.93 -8.44 -7.45
C ARG A 155 25.14 -9.73 -7.61
N ASN A 156 23.97 -9.82 -7.00
CA ASN A 156 23.07 -10.95 -7.09
C ASN A 156 22.52 -11.15 -8.53
N VAL A 157 22.45 -10.07 -9.32
CA VAL A 157 22.02 -10.08 -10.73
C VAL A 157 23.21 -10.20 -11.71
N GLY A 158 24.45 -10.35 -11.21
CA GLY A 158 25.66 -10.62 -12.00
C GLY A 158 26.38 -9.39 -12.57
N VAL A 159 26.08 -8.19 -12.08
CA VAL A 159 26.82 -6.96 -12.45
C VAL A 159 28.18 -6.93 -11.76
N LYS A 160 29.28 -6.96 -12.53
CA LYS A 160 30.64 -7.12 -12.01
C LYS A 160 31.44 -5.82 -11.77
N ASN A 161 31.00 -4.67 -12.29
CA ASN A 161 31.74 -3.41 -12.17
C ASN A 161 30.81 -2.22 -11.94
N PHE A 162 30.98 -1.55 -10.78
CA PHE A 162 30.29 -0.34 -10.38
C PHE A 162 31.14 0.94 -10.47
N ASP A 163 32.39 0.85 -10.93
CA ASP A 163 33.34 1.96 -10.92
C ASP A 163 33.16 2.98 -12.06
N LYS A 164 32.01 2.98 -12.75
CA LYS A 164 31.75 3.88 -13.91
C LYS A 164 30.38 4.55 -13.90
N PHE A 165 29.87 4.93 -12.70
CA PHE A 165 28.71 5.83 -12.62
C PHE A 165 28.96 6.93 -11.60
#